data_5be6f73e88d97aa5dfab85963f256982
#
_entry.id   5be6f73e88d97aa5dfab85963f256982
#
_cell.length_a   1.000
_cell.length_b   1.000
_cell.length_c   1.000
_cell.angle_alpha   90.00
_cell.angle_beta   90.00
_cell.angle_gamma   90.00
#
_symmetry.space_group_name_H-M   'P 1'
#
loop_
_entity.id
_entity.type
_entity.pdbx_description
1 polymer ?
#
loop_
_entity_poly.entity_id
_entity_poly.type
_entity_poly.pdbx_seq_one_letter_code
_entity_poly.pdbx_strand_id
1 'polypeptide(L)'
;MGRKGDLLALVDSAPGGLRTLQAALTTWSHRARIAEVHRRQDDAVGPGVRDPVPAVAVLPGAAAAHDPDDEDDEDRDDPVRPVAGADDEPAESLSTAYVVVALPDRWRVVGRGHLAVSDGRRSWAGTSTLVTERDSRRAAIGDAGAIGACLYPGAFLYRLDFTEPEPRDIEGRPCWYVAGHPRTGPAARQGPPARPDLRLQRELVGIDHEIWFDAATGVVLRHEGSIDGEPCSTTALTDLVFDEPVRADEFRPPPGAVVRSRHELLRDHLASMGIDPDTVDLDDPVQVRAALRQGE
;
A
#
# COMPACT_ATOMS: atom_id res chain seq x y z
N MET A 1 -1.41 32.14 15.42
CA MET A 1 -1.60 31.06 14.41
C MET A 1 -2.74 30.22 14.93
N GLY A 2 -3.68 29.76 14.10
CA GLY A 2 -4.79 28.90 14.57
C GLY A 2 -4.33 27.45 14.67
N ARG A 3 -5.03 26.63 15.43
CA ARG A 3 -4.70 25.21 15.64
C ARG A 3 -4.46 24.42 14.35
N LYS A 4 -5.14 24.77 13.25
CA LYS A 4 -4.88 24.17 11.92
C LYS A 4 -3.45 24.40 11.43
N GLY A 5 -2.93 25.63 11.58
CA GLY A 5 -1.57 25.95 11.20
C GLY A 5 -0.53 25.20 12.03
N ASP A 6 -0.81 25.05 13.33
CA ASP A 6 0.08 24.31 14.24
C ASP A 6 0.08 22.81 13.90
N LEU A 7 -1.08 22.21 13.57
CA LEU A 7 -1.16 20.81 13.11
C LEU A 7 -0.41 20.61 11.80
N LEU A 8 -0.59 21.49 10.80
CA LEU A 8 0.12 21.38 9.53
C LEU A 8 1.64 21.46 9.73
N ALA A 9 2.11 22.39 10.57
CA ALA A 9 3.54 22.50 10.90
C ALA A 9 4.07 21.23 11.59
N LEU A 10 3.30 20.64 12.53
CA LEU A 10 3.63 19.39 13.19
C LEU A 10 3.76 18.24 12.18
N VAL A 11 2.76 18.07 11.33
CA VAL A 11 2.71 17.02 10.30
C VAL A 11 3.85 17.15 9.27
N ASP A 12 4.19 18.37 8.86
CA ASP A 12 5.30 18.62 7.95
C ASP A 12 6.66 18.35 8.59
N SER A 13 6.76 18.53 9.91
CA SER A 13 7.99 18.26 10.66
C SER A 13 8.13 16.78 11.10
N ALA A 14 7.04 16.01 11.07
CA ALA A 14 7.00 14.64 11.56
C ALA A 14 8.14 13.74 11.04
N PRO A 15 8.43 13.73 9.72
CA PRO A 15 9.51 12.89 9.19
C PRO A 15 10.91 13.33 9.67
N GLY A 16 11.09 14.58 10.04
CA GLY A 16 12.39 15.12 10.50
C GLY A 16 12.63 14.96 11.99
N GLY A 17 11.56 14.82 12.77
CA GLY A 17 11.61 14.68 14.23
C GLY A 17 11.74 13.23 14.73
N LEU A 18 11.38 12.26 13.90
CA LEU A 18 11.34 10.85 14.22
C LEU A 18 12.56 10.13 13.61
N ARG A 19 13.24 9.29 14.37
CA ARG A 19 14.35 8.47 13.86
C ARG A 19 13.92 7.05 13.55
N THR A 20 13.17 6.45 14.46
CA THR A 20 12.68 5.08 14.31
C THR A 20 11.24 4.96 14.82
N LEU A 21 10.49 4.03 14.22
CA LEU A 21 9.17 3.62 14.66
C LEU A 21 9.06 2.11 14.59
N GLN A 22 8.52 1.50 15.64
CA GLN A 22 8.04 0.12 15.63
C GLN A 22 6.57 0.13 16.03
N ALA A 23 5.75 -0.64 15.33
CA ALA A 23 4.32 -0.67 15.56
C ALA A 23 3.67 -1.95 15.03
N ALA A 24 2.49 -2.29 15.54
CA ALA A 24 1.54 -3.13 14.84
C ALA A 24 0.65 -2.22 13.96
N LEU A 25 0.56 -2.54 12.68
CA LEU A 25 -0.29 -1.88 11.70
C LEU A 25 -1.49 -2.77 11.42
N THR A 26 -2.68 -2.27 11.67
CA THR A 26 -3.93 -2.93 11.27
C THR A 26 -4.61 -2.11 10.18
N THR A 27 -5.00 -2.78 9.10
CA THR A 27 -5.81 -2.18 8.03
C THR A 27 -7.06 -3.02 7.81
N TRP A 28 -8.20 -2.35 7.72
CA TRP A 28 -9.48 -2.95 7.32
C TRP A 28 -10.06 -2.14 6.18
N SER A 29 -10.69 -2.83 5.23
CA SER A 29 -11.41 -2.16 4.15
C SER A 29 -12.61 -2.96 3.67
N HIS A 30 -13.69 -2.26 3.32
CA HIS A 30 -14.88 -2.80 2.67
C HIS A 30 -14.77 -2.58 1.16
N ARG A 31 -14.16 -3.55 0.48
CA ARG A 31 -13.78 -3.46 -0.95
C ARG A 31 -14.94 -3.10 -1.87
N ALA A 32 -16.11 -3.71 -1.66
CA ALA A 32 -17.27 -3.46 -2.50
C ALA A 32 -17.75 -2.00 -2.42
N ARG A 33 -17.74 -1.38 -1.23
CA ARG A 33 -18.10 0.04 -1.07
C ARG A 33 -17.10 0.95 -1.76
N ILE A 34 -15.80 0.69 -1.59
CA ILE A 34 -14.73 1.46 -2.23
C ILE A 34 -14.82 1.34 -3.77
N ALA A 35 -15.04 0.13 -4.29
CA ALA A 35 -15.20 -0.10 -5.72
C ALA A 35 -16.43 0.62 -6.30
N GLU A 36 -17.53 0.72 -5.53
CA GLU A 36 -18.72 1.47 -5.93
C GLU A 36 -18.44 2.96 -6.08
N VAL A 37 -17.70 3.56 -5.13
CA VAL A 37 -17.29 4.97 -5.22
C VAL A 37 -16.42 5.20 -6.46
N HIS A 38 -15.46 4.33 -6.72
CA HIS A 38 -14.62 4.45 -7.91
C HIS A 38 -15.43 4.35 -9.20
N ARG A 39 -16.41 3.44 -9.27
CA ARG A 39 -17.32 3.35 -10.42
C ARG A 39 -18.13 4.65 -10.63
N ARG A 40 -18.73 5.20 -9.56
CA ARG A 40 -19.48 6.47 -9.62
C ARG A 40 -18.60 7.63 -10.10
N GLN A 41 -17.33 7.65 -9.72
CA GLN A 41 -16.37 8.66 -10.17
C GLN A 41 -16.01 8.49 -11.65
N ASP A 42 -15.76 7.27 -12.10
CA ASP A 42 -15.46 6.98 -13.50
C ASP A 42 -16.66 7.35 -14.40
N ASP A 43 -17.88 7.11 -13.95
CA ASP A 43 -19.11 7.50 -14.66
C ASP A 43 -19.30 9.03 -14.72
N ALA A 44 -18.92 9.76 -13.65
CA ALA A 44 -19.03 11.22 -13.59
C ALA A 44 -17.99 11.96 -14.46
N VAL A 45 -16.82 11.35 -14.70
CA VAL A 45 -15.72 11.95 -15.51
C VAL A 45 -15.94 11.77 -17.02
N GLY A 46 -16.80 10.83 -17.44
CA GLY A 46 -17.09 10.54 -18.85
C GLY A 46 -15.92 9.88 -19.60
N PRO A 47 -16.18 9.28 -20.77
CA PRO A 47 -15.21 8.43 -21.47
C PRO A 47 -14.03 9.17 -22.14
N GLY A 48 -13.90 10.49 -21.97
CA GLY A 48 -12.93 11.34 -22.70
C GLY A 48 -11.66 11.73 -21.94
N VAL A 49 -11.53 11.47 -20.63
CA VAL A 49 -10.40 11.94 -19.79
C VAL A 49 -9.70 10.75 -19.12
N ARG A 50 -9.48 9.70 -19.88
CA ARG A 50 -8.65 8.59 -19.38
C ARG A 50 -7.20 8.83 -19.76
N ASP A 51 -6.42 9.48 -18.89
CA ASP A 51 -5.01 9.16 -18.85
C ASP A 51 -4.90 7.67 -18.47
N PRO A 52 -4.26 6.84 -19.29
CA PRO A 52 -4.07 5.43 -18.94
C PRO A 52 -3.13 5.38 -17.74
N VAL A 53 -3.72 5.30 -16.54
CA VAL A 53 -2.91 4.94 -15.36
C VAL A 53 -2.40 3.53 -15.62
N PRO A 54 -1.08 3.32 -15.67
CA PRO A 54 -0.55 1.99 -15.87
C PRO A 54 -1.08 1.10 -14.74
N ALA A 55 -1.96 0.15 -15.08
CA ALA A 55 -2.31 -0.92 -14.19
C ALA A 55 -1.00 -1.59 -13.79
N VAL A 56 -0.62 -1.43 -12.53
CA VAL A 56 0.44 -2.26 -11.98
C VAL A 56 -0.17 -3.64 -11.94
N ALA A 57 0.35 -4.51 -12.80
CA ALA A 57 0.08 -5.92 -12.68
C ALA A 57 0.43 -6.31 -11.23
N VAL A 58 -0.59 -6.51 -10.41
CA VAL A 58 -0.45 -7.27 -9.18
C VAL A 58 -0.09 -8.66 -9.69
N LEU A 59 1.18 -9.03 -9.56
CA LEU A 59 1.57 -10.41 -9.79
C LEU A 59 0.69 -11.22 -8.83
N PRO A 60 -0.05 -12.24 -9.33
CA PRO A 60 -0.83 -13.10 -8.46
C PRO A 60 0.09 -13.59 -7.36
N GLY A 61 -0.36 -13.47 -6.11
CA GLY A 61 0.37 -13.99 -4.96
C GLY A 61 0.73 -15.42 -5.26
N ALA A 62 1.98 -15.80 -4.93
CA ALA A 62 2.47 -17.15 -5.13
C ALA A 62 1.40 -18.15 -4.66
N ALA A 63 0.88 -18.91 -5.61
CA ALA A 63 -0.02 -20.00 -5.33
C ALA A 63 0.65 -20.91 -4.27
N ALA A 64 -0.13 -21.34 -3.30
CA ALA A 64 0.31 -22.26 -2.26
C ALA A 64 1.14 -23.39 -2.88
N ALA A 65 2.29 -23.67 -2.25
CA ALA A 65 3.14 -24.77 -2.62
C ALA A 65 2.27 -26.04 -2.71
N HIS A 66 2.24 -26.60 -3.90
CA HIS A 66 1.65 -27.90 -4.15
C HIS A 66 2.52 -28.95 -3.45
N ASP A 67 1.91 -29.76 -2.60
CA ASP A 67 2.56 -30.88 -1.93
C ASP A 67 2.83 -31.98 -2.99
N PRO A 68 4.08 -32.45 -3.17
CA PRO A 68 4.41 -33.36 -4.26
C PRO A 68 4.02 -34.84 -4.00
N ASP A 69 3.29 -35.16 -2.94
CA ASP A 69 3.00 -36.56 -2.54
C ASP A 69 1.61 -37.10 -2.96
N ASP A 70 0.83 -36.39 -3.79
CA ASP A 70 -0.40 -36.92 -4.37
C ASP A 70 -0.19 -37.39 -5.84
N GLU A 71 0.65 -38.40 -6.04
CA GLU A 71 0.61 -39.24 -7.24
C GLU A 71 -0.44 -40.33 -7.00
N ASP A 72 -1.62 -40.17 -7.63
CA ASP A 72 -2.49 -41.23 -8.18
C ASP A 72 -3.92 -40.70 -8.35
N ASP A 73 -4.24 -40.17 -9.53
CA ASP A 73 -5.56 -40.41 -10.12
C ASP A 73 -5.54 -40.12 -11.64
N GLU A 74 -5.46 -41.24 -12.39
CA GLU A 74 -5.65 -41.27 -13.84
C GLU A 74 -7.13 -41.00 -14.18
N ASP A 75 -7.33 -40.28 -15.30
CA ASP A 75 -8.58 -40.14 -16.06
C ASP A 75 -9.74 -39.35 -15.43
N ARG A 76 -9.71 -38.02 -15.57
CA ARG A 76 -10.94 -37.26 -15.74
C ARG A 76 -10.75 -36.18 -16.78
N ASP A 77 -11.43 -36.34 -17.94
CA ASP A 77 -11.85 -35.27 -18.84
C ASP A 77 -12.75 -34.28 -18.05
N ASP A 78 -12.18 -33.39 -17.26
CA ASP A 78 -12.92 -32.29 -16.66
C ASP A 78 -12.94 -31.11 -17.63
N PRO A 79 -14.15 -30.59 -17.96
CA PRO A 79 -14.26 -29.39 -18.76
C PRO A 79 -13.58 -28.24 -18.02
N VAL A 80 -12.77 -27.46 -18.76
CA VAL A 80 -12.07 -26.24 -18.32
C VAL A 80 -12.96 -25.48 -17.33
N ARG A 81 -12.63 -25.57 -16.03
CA ARG A 81 -13.29 -24.74 -15.00
C ARG A 81 -13.02 -23.29 -15.37
N PRO A 82 -14.05 -22.44 -15.49
CA PRO A 82 -13.84 -21.02 -15.62
C PRO A 82 -13.02 -20.56 -14.41
N VAL A 83 -11.94 -19.82 -14.67
CA VAL A 83 -11.16 -19.13 -13.65
C VAL A 83 -12.18 -18.46 -12.73
N ALA A 84 -12.14 -18.79 -11.43
CA ALA A 84 -13.06 -18.25 -10.44
C ALA A 84 -13.11 -16.74 -10.62
N GLY A 85 -14.28 -16.23 -10.93
CA GLY A 85 -14.49 -14.84 -11.28
C GLY A 85 -14.12 -13.96 -10.08
N ALA A 86 -13.79 -12.72 -10.35
CA ALA A 86 -13.50 -11.66 -9.35
C ALA A 86 -14.63 -11.47 -8.31
N ASP A 87 -15.72 -12.24 -8.41
CA ASP A 87 -16.89 -12.18 -7.53
C ASP A 87 -16.74 -13.00 -6.23
N ASP A 88 -15.68 -13.83 -6.08
CA ASP A 88 -15.45 -14.65 -4.87
C ASP A 88 -14.49 -14.01 -3.84
N GLU A 89 -13.95 -12.83 -4.11
CA GLU A 89 -13.15 -12.13 -3.09
C GLU A 89 -14.07 -11.62 -1.95
N PRO A 90 -13.68 -11.84 -0.67
CA PRO A 90 -14.49 -11.37 0.45
C PRO A 90 -14.73 -9.87 0.37
N ALA A 91 -15.98 -9.45 0.62
CA ALA A 91 -16.38 -8.04 0.60
C ALA A 91 -15.54 -7.16 1.55
N GLU A 92 -14.99 -7.77 2.60
CA GLU A 92 -14.15 -7.13 3.59
C GLU A 92 -12.76 -7.75 3.61
N SER A 93 -11.75 -6.92 3.81
CA SER A 93 -10.38 -7.38 4.06
C SER A 93 -9.85 -6.82 5.37
N LEU A 94 -9.27 -7.69 6.19
CA LEU A 94 -8.56 -7.32 7.42
C LEU A 94 -7.14 -7.82 7.32
N SER A 95 -6.18 -6.94 7.54
CA SER A 95 -4.75 -7.28 7.56
C SER A 95 -4.09 -6.69 8.78
N THR A 96 -3.20 -7.46 9.39
CA THR A 96 -2.32 -6.99 10.47
C THR A 96 -0.88 -7.27 10.09
N ALA A 97 -0.02 -6.30 10.28
CA ALA A 97 1.41 -6.40 10.01
C ALA A 97 2.21 -5.78 11.14
N TYR A 98 3.39 -6.34 11.41
CA TYR A 98 4.40 -5.70 12.21
C TYR A 98 5.26 -4.79 11.35
N VAL A 99 5.49 -3.58 11.82
CA VAL A 99 6.20 -2.54 11.07
C VAL A 99 7.40 -2.06 11.86
N VAL A 100 8.54 -1.95 11.19
CA VAL A 100 9.76 -1.33 11.70
C VAL A 100 10.23 -0.31 10.67
N VAL A 101 10.45 0.90 11.11
CA VAL A 101 10.93 1.99 10.25
C VAL A 101 12.16 2.62 10.88
N ALA A 102 13.16 2.94 10.06
CA ALA A 102 14.26 3.84 10.41
C ALA A 102 14.37 4.88 9.30
N LEU A 103 13.92 6.08 9.62
CA LEU A 103 13.86 7.17 8.65
C LEU A 103 15.26 7.59 8.17
N PRO A 104 15.38 8.07 6.93
CA PRO A 104 14.27 8.44 6.03
C PRO A 104 13.78 7.31 5.10
N ASP A 105 14.47 6.18 4.97
CA ASP A 105 14.32 5.29 3.80
C ASP A 105 14.40 3.78 4.12
N ARG A 106 14.70 3.41 5.39
CA ARG A 106 14.73 2.01 5.79
C ARG A 106 13.43 1.61 6.48
N TRP A 107 12.86 0.50 6.02
CA TRP A 107 11.62 0.00 6.57
C TRP A 107 11.45 -1.50 6.37
N ARG A 108 10.66 -2.11 7.23
CA ARG A 108 10.23 -3.51 7.16
C ARG A 108 8.76 -3.60 7.54
N VAL A 109 8.00 -4.32 6.74
CA VAL A 109 6.60 -4.65 6.98
C VAL A 109 6.45 -6.16 6.89
N VAL A 110 5.95 -6.78 7.94
CA VAL A 110 5.76 -8.25 8.01
C VAL A 110 4.30 -8.52 8.35
N GLY A 111 3.56 -9.00 7.38
CA GLY A 111 2.17 -9.46 7.54
C GLY A 111 2.07 -10.98 7.43
N ARG A 112 0.84 -11.50 7.48
CA ARG A 112 0.58 -12.93 7.32
C ARG A 112 0.99 -13.40 5.91
N GLY A 113 2.10 -14.14 5.83
CA GLY A 113 2.62 -14.67 4.56
C GLY A 113 3.23 -13.62 3.62
N HIS A 114 3.37 -12.36 4.07
CA HIS A 114 3.93 -11.28 3.26
C HIS A 114 5.04 -10.56 4.00
N LEU A 115 6.11 -10.24 3.27
CA LEU A 115 7.24 -9.45 3.72
C LEU A 115 7.52 -8.37 2.69
N ALA A 116 7.73 -7.14 3.16
CA ALA A 116 8.33 -6.09 2.35
C ALA A 116 9.40 -5.39 3.19
N VAL A 117 10.58 -5.16 2.62
CA VAL A 117 11.71 -4.60 3.35
C VAL A 117 12.57 -3.71 2.45
N SER A 118 13.15 -2.65 3.02
CA SER A 118 14.11 -1.76 2.35
C SER A 118 15.26 -1.41 3.28
N ASP A 119 16.48 -1.45 2.76
CA ASP A 119 17.69 -0.99 3.44
C ASP A 119 18.07 0.46 3.10
N GLY A 120 17.21 1.16 2.36
CA GLY A 120 17.41 2.51 1.85
C GLY A 120 18.13 2.56 0.49
N ARG A 121 18.69 1.45 0.04
CA ARG A 121 19.33 1.32 -1.27
C ARG A 121 18.61 0.34 -2.18
N ARG A 122 18.08 -0.73 -1.59
CA ARG A 122 17.35 -1.80 -2.26
C ARG A 122 16.08 -2.08 -1.49
N SER A 123 15.10 -2.60 -2.19
CA SER A 123 13.89 -3.12 -1.58
C SER A 123 13.58 -4.52 -2.07
N TRP A 124 12.92 -5.27 -1.22
CA TRP A 124 12.53 -6.65 -1.48
C TRP A 124 11.08 -6.83 -1.03
N ALA A 125 10.32 -7.61 -1.79
CA ALA A 125 8.96 -7.99 -1.41
C ALA A 125 8.70 -9.44 -1.79
N GLY A 126 7.91 -10.13 -0.97
CA GLY A 126 7.57 -11.53 -1.17
C GLY A 126 7.14 -12.21 0.13
N THR A 127 7.67 -13.39 0.37
CA THR A 127 7.45 -14.18 1.59
C THR A 127 8.72 -14.25 2.44
N SER A 128 8.66 -14.96 3.57
CA SER A 128 9.85 -15.21 4.40
C SER A 128 10.90 -16.11 3.72
N THR A 129 10.53 -16.85 2.68
CA THR A 129 11.40 -17.82 1.99
C THR A 129 11.80 -17.38 0.58
N LEU A 130 10.97 -16.56 -0.08
CA LEU A 130 11.21 -16.08 -1.44
C LEU A 130 10.89 -14.60 -1.52
N VAL A 131 11.87 -13.79 -1.88
CA VAL A 131 11.69 -12.35 -2.08
C VAL A 131 12.19 -11.92 -3.45
N THR A 132 11.49 -10.93 -4.01
CA THR A 132 11.88 -10.29 -5.26
C THR A 132 12.56 -8.98 -4.96
N GLU A 133 13.76 -8.78 -5.51
CA GLU A 133 14.44 -7.49 -5.46
C GLU A 133 13.73 -6.51 -6.41
N ARG A 134 13.53 -5.28 -5.91
CA ARG A 134 12.95 -4.17 -6.65
C ARG A 134 13.96 -3.03 -6.75
N ASP A 135 13.89 -2.25 -7.81
CA ASP A 135 14.74 -1.07 -7.95
C ASP A 135 14.48 -0.08 -6.79
N SER A 136 15.54 0.22 -6.07
CA SER A 136 15.52 1.07 -4.87
C SER A 136 15.14 2.52 -5.14
N ARG A 137 15.28 3.00 -6.37
CA ARG A 137 14.89 4.38 -6.71
C ARG A 137 13.41 4.66 -6.48
N ARG A 138 12.61 3.59 -6.30
CA ARG A 138 11.17 3.64 -5.98
C ARG A 138 10.84 3.15 -4.57
N ALA A 139 11.84 2.75 -3.79
CA ALA A 139 11.67 2.18 -2.46
C ALA A 139 11.54 3.24 -1.35
N ALA A 140 10.96 4.40 -1.65
CA ALA A 140 10.56 5.33 -0.62
C ALA A 140 9.49 4.67 0.28
N ILE A 141 9.43 5.08 1.55
CA ILE A 141 8.42 4.58 2.51
C ILE A 141 7.00 4.65 1.95
N GLY A 142 6.71 5.59 1.04
CA GLY A 142 5.45 5.67 0.32
C GLY A 142 5.03 4.39 -0.41
N ASP A 143 5.99 3.58 -0.87
CA ASP A 143 5.72 2.26 -1.50
C ASP A 143 5.30 1.19 -0.49
N ALA A 144 5.52 1.41 0.80
CA ALA A 144 5.05 0.55 1.88
C ALA A 144 3.54 0.75 2.19
N GLY A 145 2.79 1.42 1.33
CA GLY A 145 1.34 1.55 1.43
C GLY A 145 0.90 2.36 2.66
N ALA A 146 0.05 1.76 3.50
CA ALA A 146 -0.58 2.43 4.64
C ALA A 146 0.42 3.06 5.63
N ILE A 147 1.61 2.45 5.83
CA ILE A 147 2.61 3.03 6.75
C ILE A 147 3.19 4.35 6.20
N GLY A 148 3.38 4.46 4.89
CA GLY A 148 3.81 5.72 4.28
C GLY A 148 2.81 6.85 4.51
N ALA A 149 1.51 6.56 4.43
CA ALA A 149 0.45 7.51 4.74
C ALA A 149 0.47 7.95 6.21
N CYS A 150 0.73 7.01 7.13
CA CYS A 150 0.82 7.33 8.56
C CYS A 150 2.03 8.22 8.88
N LEU A 151 3.17 8.02 8.21
CA LEU A 151 4.40 8.76 8.46
C LEU A 151 4.51 10.09 7.70
N TYR A 152 3.85 10.19 6.55
CA TYR A 152 3.87 11.38 5.69
C TYR A 152 2.46 11.91 5.41
N PRO A 153 1.66 12.17 6.44
CA PRO A 153 0.25 12.52 6.26
C PRO A 153 0.02 13.85 5.56
N GLY A 154 1.01 14.73 5.49
CA GLY A 154 0.92 15.99 4.75
C GLY A 154 0.50 15.78 3.30
N ALA A 155 0.92 14.68 2.66
CA ALA A 155 0.58 14.39 1.27
C ALA A 155 -0.93 14.29 1.00
N PHE A 156 -1.71 13.81 1.95
CA PHE A 156 -3.17 13.72 1.83
C PHE A 156 -3.90 14.82 2.62
N LEU A 157 -3.40 15.23 3.80
CA LEU A 157 -4.04 16.24 4.63
C LEU A 157 -4.26 17.57 3.90
N TYR A 158 -3.29 18.00 3.07
CA TYR A 158 -3.43 19.20 2.24
C TYR A 158 -4.55 19.12 1.19
N ARG A 159 -5.08 17.94 0.93
CA ARG A 159 -6.17 17.70 -0.03
C ARG A 159 -7.54 17.63 0.62
N LEU A 160 -7.58 17.71 1.93
CA LEU A 160 -8.82 17.67 2.70
C LEU A 160 -9.21 19.09 3.13
N ASP A 161 -10.51 19.35 3.11
CA ASP A 161 -11.12 20.38 3.94
C ASP A 161 -11.44 19.73 5.28
N PHE A 162 -10.67 20.08 6.31
CA PHE A 162 -10.79 19.46 7.62
C PHE A 162 -11.20 20.47 8.71
N THR A 163 -11.79 19.92 9.78
CA THR A 163 -12.23 20.68 10.95
C THR A 163 -11.05 21.33 11.71
N GLU A 164 -11.33 22.22 12.66
CA GLU A 164 -10.31 22.64 13.62
C GLU A 164 -9.85 21.41 14.43
N PRO A 165 -8.51 21.25 14.64
CA PRO A 165 -7.98 20.15 15.44
C PRO A 165 -8.52 20.16 16.88
N GLU A 166 -9.02 19.01 17.32
CA GLU A 166 -9.50 18.77 18.66
C GLU A 166 -8.52 17.89 19.43
N PRO A 167 -8.17 18.23 20.69
CA PRO A 167 -7.40 17.32 21.52
C PRO A 167 -8.24 16.10 21.89
N ARG A 168 -7.68 14.92 21.71
CA ARG A 168 -8.26 13.61 22.02
C ARG A 168 -7.20 12.74 22.69
N ASP A 169 -7.58 11.54 23.04
CA ASP A 169 -6.71 10.49 23.58
C ASP A 169 -7.02 9.16 22.88
N ILE A 170 -5.98 8.42 22.52
CA ILE A 170 -6.08 7.03 22.07
C ILE A 170 -5.21 6.18 22.99
N GLU A 171 -5.82 5.32 23.79
CA GLU A 171 -5.13 4.38 24.68
C GLU A 171 -4.11 5.05 25.62
N GLY A 172 -4.47 6.23 26.16
CA GLY A 172 -3.59 7.02 27.04
C GLY A 172 -2.55 7.87 26.31
N ARG A 173 -2.61 7.97 24.98
CA ARG A 173 -1.70 8.77 24.17
C ARG A 173 -2.42 10.03 23.66
N PRO A 174 -1.93 11.23 24.02
CA PRO A 174 -2.49 12.48 23.52
C PRO A 174 -2.41 12.58 22.00
N CYS A 175 -3.50 12.97 21.36
CA CYS A 175 -3.57 13.11 19.92
C CYS A 175 -4.38 14.34 19.49
N TRP A 176 -4.18 14.76 18.26
CA TRP A 176 -5.03 15.72 17.55
C TRP A 176 -6.00 14.95 16.65
N TYR A 177 -7.29 15.22 16.81
CA TYR A 177 -8.35 14.69 15.95
C TYR A 177 -8.81 15.75 14.95
N VAL A 178 -9.01 15.33 13.71
CA VAL A 178 -9.68 16.10 12.67
C VAL A 178 -10.65 15.22 11.91
N ALA A 179 -11.80 15.78 11.52
CA ALA A 179 -12.67 15.23 10.49
C ALA A 179 -12.53 16.05 9.21
N GLY A 180 -12.61 15.43 8.05
CA GLY A 180 -12.44 16.14 6.80
C GLY A 180 -13.00 15.38 5.61
N HIS A 181 -13.24 16.12 4.54
CA HIS A 181 -13.67 15.59 3.24
C HIS A 181 -12.73 16.09 2.13
N PRO A 182 -12.63 15.37 1.04
CA PRO A 182 -11.74 15.76 -0.07
C PRO A 182 -12.13 17.12 -0.64
N ARG A 183 -11.12 17.94 -0.86
CA ARG A 183 -11.31 19.21 -1.57
C ARG A 183 -11.74 18.94 -3.00
N THR A 184 -12.69 19.72 -3.49
CA THR A 184 -13.17 19.65 -4.86
C THR A 184 -12.68 20.86 -5.69
N GLY A 185 -12.63 20.70 -7.02
CA GLY A 185 -12.28 21.76 -7.94
C GLY A 185 -10.80 22.17 -7.94
N PRO A 186 -10.48 23.43 -8.37
CA PRO A 186 -9.11 23.91 -8.52
C PRO A 186 -8.30 23.91 -7.22
N ALA A 187 -8.95 24.07 -6.08
CA ALA A 187 -8.32 24.06 -4.76
C ALA A 187 -7.71 22.67 -4.41
N ALA A 188 -8.24 21.59 -4.97
CA ALA A 188 -7.69 20.25 -4.79
C ALA A 188 -6.27 20.08 -5.36
N ARG A 189 -5.85 21.00 -6.23
CA ARG A 189 -4.52 20.99 -6.87
C ARG A 189 -3.50 21.88 -6.15
N GLN A 190 -3.94 22.62 -5.12
CA GLN A 190 -3.08 23.51 -4.33
C GLN A 190 -2.55 22.74 -3.13
N GLY A 191 -1.31 22.35 -3.16
CA GLY A 191 -0.60 21.71 -2.06
C GLY A 191 0.87 21.57 -2.46
N PRO A 192 1.78 21.30 -1.51
CA PRO A 192 3.12 20.92 -1.88
C PRO A 192 3.05 19.76 -2.88
N PRO A 193 3.94 19.71 -3.88
CA PRO A 193 3.92 18.64 -4.86
C PRO A 193 3.92 17.31 -4.09
N ALA A 194 2.83 16.56 -4.25
CA ALA A 194 2.78 15.22 -3.70
C ALA A 194 4.01 14.50 -4.23
N ARG A 195 4.75 13.82 -3.35
CA ARG A 195 5.76 12.88 -3.83
C ARG A 195 5.04 11.99 -4.86
N PRO A 196 5.57 11.87 -6.09
CA PRO A 196 4.84 11.22 -7.18
C PRO A 196 4.44 9.76 -6.88
N ASP A 197 5.01 9.19 -5.81
CA ASP A 197 4.88 7.81 -5.42
C ASP A 197 3.67 7.51 -4.50
N LEU A 198 3.00 8.54 -3.97
CA LEU A 198 1.84 8.33 -3.10
C LEU A 198 0.58 8.15 -3.95
N ARG A 199 0.28 6.90 -4.31
CA ARG A 199 -0.95 6.48 -5.02
C ARG A 199 -2.27 6.75 -4.29
N LEU A 200 -2.22 7.31 -3.10
CA LEU A 200 -3.35 7.75 -2.27
C LEU A 200 -4.32 8.73 -2.96
N GLN A 201 -3.99 9.21 -4.15
CA GLN A 201 -4.73 10.29 -4.78
C GLN A 201 -6.13 9.90 -5.29
N ARG A 202 -6.35 8.64 -5.66
CA ARG A 202 -7.67 8.17 -6.13
C ARG A 202 -8.57 7.71 -4.99
N GLU A 203 -7.98 7.26 -3.90
CA GLU A 203 -8.71 6.64 -2.79
C GLU A 203 -9.42 7.66 -1.90
N LEU A 204 -9.13 8.96 -2.06
CA LEU A 204 -9.67 10.00 -1.17
C LEU A 204 -11.01 10.57 -1.64
N VAL A 205 -11.30 10.57 -2.94
CA VAL A 205 -12.48 11.26 -3.48
C VAL A 205 -13.76 10.50 -3.11
N GLY A 206 -14.74 11.19 -2.54
CA GLY A 206 -16.03 10.62 -2.14
C GLY A 206 -16.00 9.83 -0.84
N ILE A 207 -14.90 9.92 -0.08
CA ILE A 207 -14.76 9.33 1.25
C ILE A 207 -14.60 10.45 2.26
N ASP A 208 -15.37 10.42 3.34
CA ASP A 208 -15.16 11.26 4.51
C ASP A 208 -14.10 10.63 5.41
N HIS A 209 -13.26 11.45 6.02
CA HIS A 209 -12.10 11.00 6.77
C HIS A 209 -12.15 11.48 8.21
N GLU A 210 -11.82 10.59 9.13
CA GLU A 210 -11.50 10.91 10.52
C GLU A 210 -10.07 10.49 10.81
N ILE A 211 -9.24 11.39 11.38
CA ILE A 211 -7.81 11.19 11.49
C ILE A 211 -7.34 11.63 12.88
N TRP A 212 -6.54 10.78 13.50
CA TRP A 212 -5.91 11.02 14.78
C TRP A 212 -4.39 11.07 14.59
N PHE A 213 -3.79 12.19 14.95
CA PHE A 213 -2.35 12.40 14.87
C PHE A 213 -1.75 12.38 16.27
N ASP A 214 -0.66 11.68 16.47
CA ASP A 214 0.13 11.78 17.70
C ASP A 214 0.52 13.24 17.94
N ALA A 215 0.19 13.75 19.12
CA ALA A 215 0.39 15.17 19.44
C ALA A 215 1.85 15.59 19.54
N ALA A 216 2.77 14.64 19.74
CA ALA A 216 4.20 14.90 19.87
C ALA A 216 4.94 14.75 18.54
N THR A 217 4.56 13.76 17.72
CA THR A 217 5.31 13.39 16.51
C THR A 217 4.61 13.72 15.20
N GLY A 218 3.29 13.96 15.20
CA GLY A 218 2.50 14.19 13.99
C GLY A 218 2.23 12.93 13.15
N VAL A 219 2.64 11.75 13.62
CA VAL A 219 2.34 10.46 12.99
C VAL A 219 0.85 10.17 13.10
N VAL A 220 0.24 9.64 12.05
CA VAL A 220 -1.15 9.17 12.10
C VAL A 220 -1.22 7.90 12.92
N LEU A 221 -1.97 7.97 14.02
CA LEU A 221 -2.24 6.82 14.88
C LEU A 221 -3.43 6.01 14.38
N ARG A 222 -4.45 6.70 13.88
CA ARG A 222 -5.67 6.10 13.36
C ARG A 222 -6.23 6.95 12.22
N HIS A 223 -6.69 6.30 11.19
CA HIS A 223 -7.40 6.90 10.08
C HIS A 223 -8.62 6.04 9.74
N GLU A 224 -9.77 6.64 9.69
CA GLU A 224 -11.02 6.02 9.31
C GLU A 224 -11.59 6.72 8.09
N GLY A 225 -12.10 5.93 7.15
CA GLY A 225 -12.82 6.39 5.97
C GLY A 225 -14.27 5.94 6.04
N SER A 226 -15.20 6.82 5.66
CA SER A 226 -16.62 6.51 5.54
C SER A 226 -17.21 7.02 4.22
N ILE A 227 -18.25 6.32 3.75
CA ILE A 227 -19.00 6.65 2.53
C ILE A 227 -20.46 6.75 2.96
N ASP A 228 -21.08 7.91 2.75
CA ASP A 228 -22.45 8.19 3.15
C ASP A 228 -22.70 7.89 4.67
N GLY A 229 -21.70 8.13 5.51
CA GLY A 229 -21.71 7.87 6.95
C GLY A 229 -21.46 6.42 7.37
N GLU A 230 -21.26 5.51 6.41
CA GLU A 230 -20.96 4.10 6.67
C GLU A 230 -19.46 3.82 6.57
N PRO A 231 -18.83 3.17 7.57
CA PRO A 231 -17.40 2.86 7.52
C PRO A 231 -17.02 2.06 6.28
N CYS A 232 -15.90 2.43 5.65
CA CYS A 232 -15.39 1.72 4.48
C CYS A 232 -13.90 1.35 4.61
N SER A 233 -13.15 2.02 5.48
CA SER A 233 -11.74 1.69 5.70
C SER A 233 -11.29 2.12 7.10
N THR A 234 -10.32 1.41 7.65
CA THR A 234 -9.60 1.78 8.85
C THR A 234 -8.13 1.45 8.70
N THR A 235 -7.26 2.35 9.13
CA THR A 235 -5.83 2.12 9.32
C THR A 235 -5.48 2.54 10.74
N ALA A 236 -4.86 1.66 11.52
CA ALA A 236 -4.47 1.95 12.90
C ALA A 236 -3.06 1.45 13.19
N LEU A 237 -2.33 2.23 13.98
CA LEU A 237 -1.03 1.86 14.56
C LEU A 237 -1.22 1.64 16.06
N THR A 238 -0.83 0.47 16.54
CA THR A 238 -0.81 0.10 17.96
C THR A 238 0.58 -0.37 18.37
N ASP A 239 0.80 -0.62 19.65
CA ASP A 239 2.09 -1.08 20.20
C ASP A 239 3.27 -0.18 19.77
N LEU A 240 3.04 1.13 19.81
CA LEU A 240 3.95 2.15 19.28
C LEU A 240 5.20 2.30 20.14
N VAL A 241 6.34 2.15 19.50
CA VAL A 241 7.65 2.42 20.08
C VAL A 241 8.39 3.40 19.17
N PHE A 242 8.75 4.56 19.72
CA PHE A 242 9.46 5.62 18.99
C PHE A 242 10.92 5.71 19.46
N ASP A 243 11.80 6.00 18.52
CA ASP A 243 13.20 6.37 18.71
C ASP A 243 14.07 5.32 19.43
N GLU A 244 13.60 4.09 19.57
CA GLU A 244 14.43 2.98 20.00
C GLU A 244 15.39 2.52 18.91
N PRO A 245 16.64 2.12 19.28
CA PRO A 245 17.60 1.61 18.32
C PRO A 245 17.09 0.37 17.60
N VAL A 246 17.16 0.37 16.27
CA VAL A 246 16.81 -0.79 15.43
C VAL A 246 18.08 -1.33 14.78
N ARG A 247 18.22 -2.66 14.78
CA ARG A 247 19.40 -3.34 14.21
C ARG A 247 19.38 -3.21 12.69
N ALA A 248 20.58 -3.09 12.09
CA ALA A 248 20.70 -2.92 10.63
C ALA A 248 20.25 -4.16 9.83
N ASP A 249 20.33 -5.36 10.44
CA ASP A 249 19.88 -6.61 9.82
C ASP A 249 18.35 -6.75 9.75
N GLU A 250 17.59 -5.98 10.56
CA GLU A 250 16.12 -5.89 10.42
C GLU A 250 15.68 -5.38 9.04
N PHE A 251 16.52 -4.61 8.37
CA PHE A 251 16.22 -4.03 7.06
C PHE A 251 16.78 -4.85 5.88
N ARG A 252 16.87 -6.17 6.06
CA ARG A 252 17.33 -7.12 5.04
C ARG A 252 16.35 -8.28 4.91
N PRO A 253 16.36 -8.98 3.78
CA PRO A 253 15.65 -10.25 3.66
C PRO A 253 16.04 -11.20 4.78
N PRO A 254 15.13 -12.09 5.23
CA PRO A 254 15.45 -13.10 6.24
C PRO A 254 16.63 -13.97 5.81
N PRO A 255 17.47 -14.41 6.77
CA PRO A 255 18.52 -15.37 6.47
C PRO A 255 17.93 -16.62 5.80
N GLY A 256 18.53 -17.04 4.67
CA GLY A 256 18.08 -18.21 3.91
C GLY A 256 16.94 -17.94 2.92
N ALA A 257 16.38 -16.74 2.86
CA ALA A 257 15.43 -16.40 1.82
C ALA A 257 16.11 -16.39 0.43
N VAL A 258 15.45 -16.99 -0.55
CA VAL A 258 15.88 -16.93 -1.96
C VAL A 258 15.55 -15.53 -2.48
N VAL A 259 16.57 -14.82 -2.94
CA VAL A 259 16.39 -13.50 -3.56
C VAL A 259 16.39 -13.68 -5.07
N ARG A 260 15.33 -13.24 -5.72
CA ARG A 260 15.19 -13.24 -7.19
C ARG A 260 15.05 -11.83 -7.72
N SER A 261 15.62 -11.60 -8.90
CA SER A 261 15.35 -10.37 -9.62
C SER A 261 13.94 -10.39 -10.24
N ARG A 262 13.42 -9.20 -10.54
CA ARG A 262 12.16 -9.09 -11.30
C ARG A 262 12.26 -9.79 -12.65
N HIS A 263 13.42 -9.68 -13.33
CA HIS A 263 13.63 -10.31 -14.64
C HIS A 263 13.58 -11.84 -14.55
N GLU A 264 14.20 -12.45 -13.53
CA GLU A 264 14.11 -13.91 -13.33
C GLU A 264 12.66 -14.36 -13.16
N LEU A 265 11.88 -13.65 -12.33
CA LEU A 265 10.46 -13.98 -12.16
C LEU A 265 9.64 -13.82 -13.45
N LEU A 266 9.89 -12.75 -14.21
CA LEU A 266 9.20 -12.53 -15.48
C LEU A 266 9.58 -13.61 -16.51
N ARG A 267 10.84 -14.02 -16.56
CA ARG A 267 11.30 -15.11 -17.43
C ARG A 267 10.60 -16.42 -17.10
N ASP A 268 10.58 -16.78 -15.82
CA ASP A 268 9.92 -18.02 -15.37
C ASP A 268 8.42 -17.96 -15.69
N HIS A 269 7.76 -16.82 -15.46
CA HIS A 269 6.34 -16.68 -15.74
C HIS A 269 6.02 -16.76 -17.24
N LEU A 270 6.77 -16.06 -18.10
CA LEU A 270 6.62 -16.15 -19.56
C LEU A 270 6.85 -17.59 -20.04
N ALA A 271 7.91 -18.24 -19.54
CA ALA A 271 8.20 -19.63 -19.87
C ALA A 271 7.06 -20.59 -19.47
N SER A 272 6.44 -20.36 -18.28
CA SER A 272 5.29 -21.17 -17.82
C SER A 272 4.05 -21.01 -18.71
N MET A 273 3.92 -19.88 -19.42
CA MET A 273 2.87 -19.64 -20.42
C MET A 273 3.26 -20.09 -21.85
N GLY A 274 4.44 -20.75 -22.01
CA GLY A 274 4.93 -21.20 -23.32
C GLY A 274 5.48 -20.07 -24.20
N ILE A 275 5.73 -18.89 -23.63
CA ILE A 275 6.31 -17.74 -24.33
C ILE A 275 7.81 -17.75 -24.12
N ASP A 276 8.59 -17.69 -25.22
CA ASP A 276 10.03 -17.58 -25.14
C ASP A 276 10.44 -16.22 -24.55
N PRO A 277 11.00 -16.18 -23.33
CA PRO A 277 11.33 -14.93 -22.65
C PRO A 277 12.44 -14.12 -23.35
N ASP A 278 13.23 -14.74 -24.23
CA ASP A 278 14.30 -14.05 -24.97
C ASP A 278 13.74 -13.24 -26.16
N THR A 279 12.48 -13.43 -26.50
CA THR A 279 11.77 -12.65 -27.54
C THR A 279 11.12 -11.38 -26.99
N VAL A 280 11.12 -11.16 -25.66
CA VAL A 280 10.46 -10.05 -24.98
C VAL A 280 11.51 -9.17 -24.30
N ASP A 281 11.51 -7.88 -24.60
CA ASP A 281 12.30 -6.91 -23.82
C ASP A 281 11.66 -6.74 -22.43
N LEU A 282 12.29 -7.33 -21.39
CA LEU A 282 11.77 -7.32 -20.01
C LEU A 282 11.87 -5.95 -19.34
N ASP A 283 12.63 -5.02 -19.92
CA ASP A 283 12.72 -3.64 -19.48
C ASP A 283 11.62 -2.76 -20.11
N ASP A 284 11.00 -3.22 -21.21
CA ASP A 284 9.88 -2.54 -21.86
C ASP A 284 8.54 -3.01 -21.26
N PRO A 285 7.86 -2.18 -20.44
CA PRO A 285 6.59 -2.55 -19.81
C PRO A 285 5.45 -2.76 -20.83
N VAL A 286 5.56 -2.24 -22.05
CA VAL A 286 4.56 -2.41 -23.11
C VAL A 286 4.70 -3.80 -23.72
N GLN A 287 5.91 -4.22 -24.04
CA GLN A 287 6.19 -5.56 -24.58
C GLN A 287 5.84 -6.66 -23.56
N VAL A 288 6.27 -6.49 -22.29
CA VAL A 288 5.93 -7.42 -21.21
C VAL A 288 4.40 -7.59 -21.10
N ARG A 289 3.66 -6.47 -21.11
CA ARG A 289 2.19 -6.50 -20.98
C ARG A 289 1.52 -7.15 -22.20
N ALA A 290 2.05 -6.91 -23.41
CA ALA A 290 1.57 -7.55 -24.63
C ALA A 290 1.80 -9.07 -24.60
N ALA A 291 2.97 -9.51 -24.16
CA ALA A 291 3.30 -10.92 -24.02
C ALA A 291 2.40 -11.63 -23.01
N LEU A 292 2.19 -11.04 -21.82
CA LEU A 292 1.32 -11.61 -20.78
C LEU A 292 -0.15 -11.81 -21.26
N ARG A 293 -0.67 -10.91 -22.11
CA ARG A 293 -2.02 -11.05 -22.67
C ARG A 293 -2.15 -12.14 -23.74
N GLN A 294 -1.05 -12.56 -24.36
CA GLN A 294 -1.06 -13.64 -25.37
C GLN A 294 -1.12 -15.03 -24.73
N GLY A 295 -0.72 -15.14 -23.47
CA GLY A 295 -0.72 -16.40 -22.73
C GLY A 295 -2.03 -16.67 -21.94
N GLU A 296 -2.94 -15.69 -21.88
CA GLU A 296 -4.30 -15.84 -21.32
C GLU A 296 -5.28 -16.35 -22.40
#